data_4245e0e669ddc195d5bbba93c1953a7c
#
_entry.id   4245e0e669ddc195d5bbba93c1953a7c
#
_cell.length_a   1.000
_cell.length_b   1.000
_cell.length_c   1.000
_cell.angle_alpha   90.00
_cell.angle_beta   90.00
_cell.angle_gamma   90.00
#
_symmetry.space_group_name_H-M   'P 1'
#
loop_
_entity.id
_entity.type
_entity.pdbx_description
1 polymer ?
#
loop_
_entity_poly.entity_id
_entity_poly.type
_entity_poly.pdbx_seq_one_letter_code
_entity_poly.pdbx_strand_id
1 'polypeptide(L)'
;MGVDRPTWRDRYPHEVTCVRCLEIHDQMYLDRLLWCDRCRIRARNRASWWGWVGGLVFGAGVALYVWMVIRPTDLVIGGWFGTVAAAIWIGSKVAREIVYGCMRYLNVRAVEARPPRP
;
A
#
# COMPACT_ATOMS: atom_id res chain seq x y z
N MET A 1 6.92 -27.83 -23.47
CA MET A 1 7.12 -28.63 -22.25
C MET A 1 7.79 -27.79 -21.20
N GLY A 2 7.00 -27.35 -20.23
CA GLY A 2 7.52 -26.55 -19.13
C GLY A 2 8.36 -27.41 -18.21
N VAL A 3 9.64 -27.11 -18.12
CA VAL A 3 10.42 -27.52 -16.97
C VAL A 3 9.77 -26.85 -15.78
N ASP A 4 9.21 -27.61 -14.84
CA ASP A 4 8.67 -27.10 -13.60
C ASP A 4 9.78 -26.38 -12.85
N ARG A 5 9.87 -25.08 -13.07
CA ARG A 5 10.80 -24.26 -12.30
C ARG A 5 10.33 -24.27 -10.84
N PRO A 6 11.21 -24.59 -9.90
CA PRO A 6 10.85 -24.57 -8.51
C PRO A 6 10.31 -23.18 -8.15
N THR A 7 9.07 -23.14 -7.73
CA THR A 7 8.44 -21.90 -7.31
C THR A 7 8.94 -21.54 -5.90
N TRP A 8 8.84 -20.27 -5.50
CA TRP A 8 9.22 -19.87 -4.15
C TRP A 8 8.43 -20.64 -3.07
N ARG A 9 7.24 -21.16 -3.42
CA ARG A 9 6.40 -21.96 -2.53
C ARG A 9 7.04 -23.31 -2.16
N ASP A 10 7.81 -23.89 -3.06
CA ASP A 10 8.45 -25.19 -2.83
C ASP A 10 9.50 -25.16 -1.72
N ARG A 11 9.94 -23.95 -1.32
CA ARG A 11 10.88 -23.76 -0.20
C ARG A 11 10.22 -23.85 1.16
N TYR A 12 8.90 -23.84 1.22
CA TYR A 12 8.15 -23.82 2.46
C TYR A 12 7.31 -25.09 2.61
N PRO A 13 7.05 -25.55 3.85
CA PRO A 13 6.14 -26.66 4.08
C PRO A 13 4.71 -26.31 3.68
N HIS A 14 3.84 -27.31 3.54
CA HIS A 14 2.44 -27.10 3.15
C HIS A 14 1.67 -26.18 4.11
N GLU A 15 1.97 -26.26 5.39
CA GLU A 15 1.39 -25.40 6.41
C GLU A 15 2.41 -24.35 6.84
N VAL A 16 2.08 -23.08 6.63
CA VAL A 16 2.94 -21.96 6.97
C VAL A 16 2.18 -20.96 7.84
N THR A 17 2.86 -20.41 8.82
CA THR A 17 2.27 -19.41 9.70
C THR A 17 2.28 -18.04 9.02
N CYS A 18 1.13 -17.35 9.00
CA CYS A 18 1.08 -15.97 8.55
C CYS A 18 1.93 -15.08 9.47
N VAL A 19 2.77 -14.25 8.89
CA VAL A 19 3.71 -13.40 9.63
C VAL A 19 2.99 -12.38 10.52
N ARG A 20 1.80 -11.95 10.11
CA ARG A 20 1.11 -10.87 10.81
C ARG A 20 0.10 -11.35 11.85
N CYS A 21 -0.77 -12.29 11.49
CA CYS A 21 -1.79 -12.79 12.42
C CYS A 21 -1.36 -14.05 13.18
N LEU A 22 -0.27 -14.67 12.76
CA LEU A 22 0.29 -15.88 13.36
C LEU A 22 -0.62 -17.12 13.28
N GLU A 23 -1.64 -17.08 12.44
CA GLU A 23 -2.48 -18.23 12.16
C GLU A 23 -1.83 -19.12 11.10
N ILE A 24 -2.07 -20.42 11.24
CA ILE A 24 -1.56 -21.43 10.30
C ILE A 24 -2.48 -21.46 9.08
N HIS A 25 -1.89 -21.27 7.91
CA HIS A 25 -2.57 -21.33 6.62
C HIS A 25 -1.82 -22.28 5.69
N ASP A 26 -2.54 -22.79 4.69
CA ASP A 26 -1.92 -23.49 3.59
C ASP A 26 -1.06 -22.51 2.77
N GLN A 27 0.10 -22.95 2.31
CA GLN A 27 1.01 -22.15 1.51
C GLN A 27 0.36 -21.53 0.25
N MET A 28 -0.69 -22.15 -0.28
CA MET A 28 -1.40 -21.64 -1.45
C MET A 28 -2.16 -20.35 -1.18
N TYR A 29 -2.56 -20.12 0.06
CA TYR A 29 -3.30 -18.93 0.48
C TYR A 29 -2.40 -17.77 0.93
N LEU A 30 -1.10 -18.02 1.03
CA LEU A 30 -0.12 -17.01 1.41
C LEU A 30 0.55 -16.41 0.18
N ASP A 31 0.88 -15.14 0.26
CA ASP A 31 1.64 -14.49 -0.78
C ASP A 31 3.16 -14.63 -0.55
N ARG A 32 3.95 -13.99 -1.40
CA ARG A 32 5.43 -14.05 -1.35
C ARG A 32 6.02 -13.60 -0.01
N LEU A 33 5.33 -12.72 0.71
CA LEU A 33 5.77 -12.21 2.00
C LEU A 33 5.13 -12.95 3.18
N LEU A 34 4.45 -14.06 2.91
CA LEU A 34 3.78 -14.92 3.89
C LEU A 34 2.67 -14.20 4.65
N TRP A 35 1.91 -13.39 3.94
CA TRP A 35 0.72 -12.72 4.45
C TRP A 35 -0.53 -13.46 3.96
N CYS A 36 -1.47 -13.71 4.87
CA CYS A 36 -2.76 -14.25 4.49
C CYS A 36 -3.64 -13.17 3.83
N ASP A 37 -4.65 -13.59 3.07
CA ASP A 37 -5.55 -12.66 2.37
C ASP A 37 -6.24 -11.69 3.31
N ARG A 38 -6.66 -12.15 4.47
CA ARG A 38 -7.31 -11.30 5.49
C ARG A 38 -6.40 -10.18 5.97
N CYS A 39 -5.15 -10.49 6.28
CA CYS A 39 -4.16 -9.49 6.71
C CYS A 39 -3.83 -8.52 5.58
N ARG A 40 -3.74 -9.01 4.36
CA ARG A 40 -3.46 -8.21 3.18
C ARG A 40 -4.58 -7.23 2.89
N ILE A 41 -5.84 -7.68 2.94
CA ILE A 41 -7.02 -6.82 2.76
C ILE A 41 -7.08 -5.75 3.85
N ARG A 42 -6.86 -6.14 5.10
CA ARG A 42 -6.87 -5.20 6.25
C ARG A 42 -5.77 -4.14 6.12
N ALA A 43 -4.58 -4.54 5.73
CA ALA A 43 -3.47 -3.61 5.49
C ALA A 43 -3.78 -2.66 4.32
N ARG A 44 -4.38 -3.17 3.25
CA ARG A 44 -4.76 -2.36 2.10
C ARG A 44 -5.84 -1.34 2.45
N ASN A 45 -6.84 -1.72 3.24
CA ASN A 45 -7.88 -0.80 3.70
C ASN A 45 -7.30 0.29 4.60
N ARG A 46 -6.40 -0.06 5.50
CA ARG A 46 -5.70 0.92 6.35
C ARG A 46 -4.83 1.86 5.52
N ALA A 47 -4.11 1.32 4.55
CA ALA A 47 -3.28 2.12 3.63
C ALA A 47 -4.14 3.06 2.77
N SER A 48 -5.31 2.61 2.33
CA SER A 48 -6.26 3.44 1.58
C SER A 48 -6.75 4.63 2.41
N TRP A 49 -7.09 4.40 3.68
CA TRP A 49 -7.52 5.47 4.58
C TRP A 49 -6.41 6.52 4.80
N TRP A 50 -5.21 6.07 5.09
CA TRP A 50 -4.05 6.96 5.22
C TRP A 50 -3.69 7.64 3.90
N GLY A 51 -3.89 6.96 2.78
CA GLY A 51 -3.74 7.52 1.45
C GLY A 51 -4.67 8.70 1.21
N TRP A 52 -5.94 8.59 1.60
CA TRP A 52 -6.90 9.68 1.52
C TRP A 52 -6.48 10.88 2.38
N VAL A 53 -6.05 10.63 3.61
CA VAL A 53 -5.53 11.69 4.51
C VAL A 53 -4.33 12.39 3.88
N GLY A 54 -3.36 11.62 3.37
CA GLY A 54 -2.19 12.18 2.68
C GLY A 54 -2.55 12.98 1.44
N GLY A 55 -3.50 12.48 0.64
CA GLY A 55 -4.00 13.18 -0.54
C GLY A 55 -4.69 14.51 -0.20
N LEU A 56 -5.52 14.52 0.86
CA LEU A 56 -6.17 15.74 1.32
C LEU A 56 -5.16 16.77 1.84
N VAL A 57 -4.16 16.36 2.58
CA VAL A 57 -3.09 17.23 3.07
C VAL A 57 -2.30 17.83 1.91
N PHE A 58 -1.95 17.00 0.93
CA PHE A 58 -1.24 17.44 -0.26
C PHE A 58 -2.08 18.42 -1.09
N GLY A 59 -3.36 18.11 -1.31
CA GLY A 59 -4.30 18.98 -2.02
C GLY A 59 -4.52 20.31 -1.31
N ALA A 60 -4.64 20.30 0.01
CA ALA A 60 -4.73 21.52 0.82
C ALA A 60 -3.48 22.38 0.69
N GLY A 61 -2.30 21.76 0.69
CA GLY A 61 -1.02 22.45 0.48
C GLY A 61 -0.96 23.10 -0.90
N VAL A 62 -1.38 22.41 -1.95
CA VAL A 62 -1.45 22.96 -3.31
C VAL A 62 -2.44 24.12 -3.38
N ALA A 63 -3.62 23.97 -2.79
CA ALA A 63 -4.65 25.02 -2.75
C ALA A 63 -4.12 26.27 -2.04
N LEU A 64 -3.46 26.09 -0.91
CA LEU A 64 -2.88 27.20 -0.16
C LEU A 64 -1.77 27.90 -0.97
N TYR A 65 -0.92 27.13 -1.63
CA TYR A 65 0.14 27.66 -2.50
C TYR A 65 -0.46 28.49 -3.64
N VAL A 66 -1.48 27.96 -4.33
CA VAL A 66 -2.18 28.67 -5.40
C VAL A 66 -2.78 29.97 -4.89
N TRP A 67 -3.43 29.92 -3.74
CA TRP A 67 -4.06 31.09 -3.13
C TRP A 67 -3.06 32.19 -2.75
N MET A 68 -1.97 31.82 -2.12
CA MET A 68 -1.00 32.78 -1.59
C MET A 68 -0.01 33.30 -2.63
N VAL A 69 0.47 32.44 -3.52
CA VAL A 69 1.58 32.76 -4.44
C VAL A 69 1.06 33.16 -5.81
N ILE A 70 0.16 32.40 -6.37
CA ILE A 70 -0.31 32.59 -7.75
C ILE A 70 -1.42 33.65 -7.80
N ARG A 71 -2.30 33.69 -6.81
CA ARG A 71 -3.46 34.61 -6.74
C ARG A 71 -4.22 34.67 -8.06
N PRO A 72 -4.88 33.57 -8.46
CA PRO A 72 -5.54 33.51 -9.76
C PRO A 72 -6.70 34.52 -9.85
N THR A 73 -6.93 35.03 -11.06
CA THR A 73 -8.10 35.87 -11.33
C THR A 73 -9.36 34.99 -11.38
N ASP A 74 -10.54 35.61 -11.18
CA ASP A 74 -11.82 34.91 -11.16
C ASP A 74 -12.09 34.05 -12.41
N LEU A 75 -11.56 34.43 -13.56
CA LEU A 75 -11.69 33.69 -14.81
C LEU A 75 -10.92 32.36 -14.84
N VAL A 76 -9.84 32.27 -14.05
CA VAL A 76 -8.93 31.11 -14.05
C VAL A 76 -9.16 30.21 -12.84
N ILE A 77 -9.96 30.67 -11.89
CA ILE A 77 -10.20 29.96 -10.62
C ILE A 77 -10.76 28.55 -10.84
N GLY A 78 -11.65 28.37 -11.84
CA GLY A 78 -12.21 27.07 -12.18
C GLY A 78 -11.18 26.05 -12.63
N GLY A 79 -10.16 26.46 -13.37
CA GLY A 79 -9.04 25.60 -13.77
C GLY A 79 -8.20 25.15 -12.55
N TRP A 80 -8.01 26.03 -11.60
CA TRP A 80 -7.29 25.69 -10.37
C TRP A 80 -8.04 24.73 -9.46
N PHE A 81 -9.37 24.81 -9.42
CA PHE A 81 -10.17 23.78 -8.72
C PHE A 81 -9.94 22.40 -9.32
N GLY A 82 -9.90 22.28 -10.65
CA GLY A 82 -9.59 21.03 -11.32
C GLY A 82 -8.19 20.52 -10.97
N THR A 83 -7.20 21.40 -10.90
CA THR A 83 -5.82 21.06 -10.52
C THR A 83 -5.74 20.55 -9.10
N VAL A 84 -6.41 21.21 -8.15
CA VAL A 84 -6.44 20.79 -6.74
C VAL A 84 -7.14 19.43 -6.61
N ALA A 85 -8.26 19.23 -7.29
CA ALA A 85 -8.98 17.96 -7.29
C ALA A 85 -8.10 16.82 -7.85
N ALA A 86 -7.39 17.06 -8.95
CA ALA A 86 -6.44 16.11 -9.52
C ALA A 86 -5.29 15.81 -8.55
N ALA A 87 -4.76 16.84 -7.86
CA ALA A 87 -3.72 16.68 -6.88
C ALA A 87 -4.16 15.81 -5.71
N ILE A 88 -5.37 16.00 -5.21
CA ILE A 88 -5.95 15.16 -4.14
C ILE A 88 -6.03 13.71 -4.61
N TRP A 89 -6.56 13.48 -5.80
CA TRP A 89 -6.75 12.13 -6.33
C TRP A 89 -5.43 11.40 -6.55
N ILE A 90 -4.47 12.03 -7.23
CA ILE A 90 -3.14 11.47 -7.50
C ILE A 90 -2.39 11.27 -6.19
N GLY A 91 -2.41 12.26 -5.31
CA GLY A 91 -1.75 12.20 -4.00
C GLY A 91 -2.29 11.07 -3.14
N SER A 92 -3.61 10.84 -3.15
CA SER A 92 -4.22 9.73 -2.41
C SER A 92 -3.77 8.36 -2.94
N LYS A 93 -3.67 8.22 -4.26
CA LYS A 93 -3.19 6.99 -4.90
C LYS A 93 -1.73 6.71 -4.56
N VAL A 94 -0.86 7.70 -4.72
CA VAL A 94 0.57 7.58 -4.43
C VAL A 94 0.80 7.29 -2.95
N ALA A 95 0.15 8.04 -2.07
CA ALA A 95 0.28 7.85 -0.62
C ALA A 95 -0.18 6.45 -0.19
N ARG A 96 -1.26 5.95 -0.77
CA ARG A 96 -1.74 4.59 -0.51
C ARG A 96 -0.71 3.53 -0.86
N GLU A 97 -0.11 3.64 -2.03
CA GLU A 97 0.91 2.68 -2.47
C GLU A 97 2.17 2.76 -1.61
N ILE A 98 2.60 3.94 -1.23
CA ILE A 98 3.75 4.15 -0.34
C ILE A 98 3.49 3.53 1.03
N VAL A 99 2.35 3.82 1.65
CA VAL A 99 2.00 3.29 2.98
C VAL A 99 1.90 1.76 2.94
N TYR A 100 1.23 1.21 1.93
CA TYR A 100 1.11 -0.23 1.75
C TYR A 100 2.46 -0.90 1.56
N GLY A 101 3.32 -0.34 0.71
CA GLY A 101 4.68 -0.83 0.49
C GLY A 101 5.53 -0.79 1.76
N CYS A 102 5.46 0.30 2.51
CA CYS A 102 6.17 0.43 3.79
C CYS A 102 5.71 -0.61 4.82
N MET A 103 4.40 -0.82 4.93
CA MET A 103 3.84 -1.84 5.85
C MET A 103 4.34 -3.24 5.50
N ARG A 104 4.38 -3.56 4.22
CA ARG A 104 4.86 -4.86 3.76
C ARG A 104 6.36 -5.01 3.94
N TYR A 105 7.12 -3.99 3.63
CA TYR A 105 8.59 -4.02 3.74
C TYR A 105 9.06 -4.22 5.18
N LEU A 106 8.42 -3.57 6.14
CA LEU A 106 8.76 -3.72 7.55
C LEU A 106 8.54 -5.16 8.06
N ASN A 107 7.58 -5.88 7.50
CA ASN A 107 7.29 -7.25 7.88
C ASN A 107 8.20 -8.30 7.21
N VAL A 108 8.88 -7.97 6.12
CA VAL A 108 9.85 -8.87 5.48
C VAL A 108 10.96 -9.26 6.45
N ARG A 109 11.44 -8.33 7.25
CA ARG A 109 12.47 -8.61 8.28
C ARG A 109 11.98 -9.57 9.34
N ALA A 110 10.71 -9.53 9.69
CA ALA A 110 10.11 -10.46 10.64
C ALA A 110 10.04 -11.89 10.10
N VAL A 111 9.88 -12.06 8.78
CA VAL A 111 9.89 -13.36 8.11
C VAL A 111 11.28 -14.02 8.22
N GLU A 112 12.33 -13.25 7.96
CA GLU A 112 13.70 -13.75 8.04
C GLU A 112 14.11 -14.17 9.46
N ALA A 113 13.56 -13.50 10.46
CA ALA A 113 13.85 -13.77 11.87
C ALA A 113 13.12 -15.00 12.43
N ARG A 114 12.14 -15.53 11.72
CA ARG A 114 11.36 -16.69 12.17
C ARG A 114 11.66 -17.91 11.32
N PRO A 115 12.31 -18.92 11.89
CA PRO A 115 12.44 -20.18 11.19
C PRO A 115 11.06 -20.81 10.99
N PRO A 116 10.81 -21.47 9.83
CA PRO A 116 9.57 -22.18 9.62
C PRO A 116 9.41 -23.25 10.70
N ARG A 117 8.26 -23.29 11.36
CA ARG A 117 7.98 -24.36 12.32
C ARG A 117 7.88 -25.69 11.55
N PRO A 118 8.53 -26.72 12.06
CA PRO A 118 8.42 -28.04 11.46
C PRO A 118 6.99 -28.55 11.46
#